data_d358f9846547564c675f7f3852dc6da5
#
_entry.id   d358f9846547564c675f7f3852dc6da5
#
_cell.length_a   1.000
_cell.length_b   1.000
_cell.length_c   1.000
_cell.angle_alpha   90.00
_cell.angle_beta   90.00
_cell.angle_gamma   90.00
#
_symmetry.space_group_name_H-M   'P 1'
#
loop_
_entity.id
_entity.type
_entity.pdbx_description
1 polymer ?
#
loop_
_entity_poly.entity_id
_entity_poly.type
_entity_poly.pdbx_seq_one_letter_code
_entity_poly.pdbx_strand_id
1 'polypeptide(L)'
;MAVEKIWKMREGADVENVRQLSSELGVDPVLSELLVQRGVRTFEQARSFFRPNLNDLHDPFLMQDMDKAVERVRQAVVAGEKILVYGDYDVDGTTAVSLVYSFLRRLTRQIDFYIPERYDEGYGVSYKGIDWASANGFRLIITLDCGIKANEKVEYARERGIDMIICDHHLPENELPKAVAVLDPKREDCHYPFDDLSGCGVGFKLVQAYSLRYDIPFDSLIPLLDLLVVSIASDLVSVTDENRILAHFGLKQLNVNPREGLLAMIQLSGLEPGHLTIDDIVFKIGPRINAAGRMESGRMAVELLTALDSEEAVRIGTEINEHNNERKNIDRRITQEALEMVRSGNCLSSGNATIVYNPQWHKGVVGIVASRLVEAFYKPTIVFTKSQEGLVTGSARSVHGFDLYDAIESCSDLLENFGGHLYAAGLTLKEENLPVFCERIEKFISNAIIPEMQTPVVDVDARLNFSQITPKFLRILKQFQPFGPGNSAPVFLTENVYDNGMGRKVGAEGGHLKLELIQESHPYHHISAIGFNMAYFFDHIKAGNPIDVCYSIVENYYRGTANTQLRVKDMHERDEMI
;
A
#
# COMPACT_ATOMS: atom_id res chain seq x y z
N MET A 1 -8.16 -19.66 19.23
CA MET A 1 -9.41 -18.90 19.34
C MET A 1 -9.21 -17.66 18.50
N ALA A 2 -10.21 -17.20 17.76
CA ALA A 2 -10.10 -15.92 17.07
C ALA A 2 -10.00 -14.81 18.12
N VAL A 3 -9.24 -13.77 17.82
CA VAL A 3 -9.17 -12.59 18.70
C VAL A 3 -10.52 -11.88 18.57
N GLU A 4 -11.22 -11.68 19.68
CA GLU A 4 -12.47 -10.91 19.74
C GLU A 4 -12.20 -9.48 19.29
N LYS A 5 -13.09 -8.90 18.46
CA LYS A 5 -12.95 -7.55 17.95
C LYS A 5 -13.99 -6.62 18.54
N ILE A 6 -13.59 -5.39 18.80
CA ILE A 6 -14.52 -4.32 19.22
C ILE A 6 -15.04 -3.62 17.97
N TRP A 7 -16.37 -3.46 17.87
CA TRP A 7 -16.97 -2.66 16.81
C TRP A 7 -17.16 -1.22 17.28
N LYS A 8 -16.54 -0.32 16.55
CA LYS A 8 -16.65 1.11 16.85
C LYS A 8 -17.39 1.80 15.70
N MET A 9 -18.59 2.32 15.99
CA MET A 9 -19.26 3.19 15.03
C MET A 9 -18.39 4.43 14.83
N ARG A 10 -18.11 4.76 13.56
CA ARG A 10 -17.44 6.02 13.24
C ARG A 10 -18.30 7.18 13.76
N GLU A 11 -17.65 8.22 14.27
CA GLU A 11 -18.38 9.39 14.77
C GLU A 11 -19.37 9.87 13.72
N GLY A 12 -20.60 10.13 14.16
CA GLY A 12 -21.73 10.44 13.28
C GLY A 12 -21.41 11.67 12.42
N ALA A 13 -21.69 11.57 11.13
CA ALA A 13 -21.66 12.70 10.23
C ALA A 13 -22.71 13.73 10.69
N ASP A 14 -22.43 15.03 10.46
CA ASP A 14 -23.38 16.10 10.72
C ASP A 14 -24.73 15.81 10.04
N VAL A 15 -25.77 15.61 10.83
CA VAL A 15 -27.09 15.15 10.39
C VAL A 15 -27.72 16.13 9.40
N GLU A 16 -27.48 17.44 9.57
CA GLU A 16 -28.03 18.46 8.65
C GLU A 16 -27.36 18.39 7.29
N ASN A 17 -26.00 18.26 7.27
CA ASN A 17 -25.24 18.06 6.03
C ASN A 17 -25.67 16.77 5.31
N VAL A 18 -25.88 15.68 6.06
CA VAL A 18 -26.35 14.39 5.49
C VAL A 18 -27.73 14.57 4.85
N ARG A 19 -28.67 15.21 5.54
CA ARG A 19 -30.03 15.43 5.05
C ARG A 19 -30.05 16.31 3.81
N GLN A 20 -29.33 17.44 3.84
CA GLN A 20 -29.22 18.35 2.72
C GLN A 20 -28.64 17.63 1.49
N LEU A 21 -27.47 17.00 1.65
CA LEU A 21 -26.77 16.33 0.55
C LEU A 21 -27.59 15.16 -0.02
N SER A 22 -28.29 14.39 0.84
CA SER A 22 -29.20 13.32 0.42
C SER A 22 -30.35 13.87 -0.46
N SER A 23 -30.92 15.00 -0.08
CA SER A 23 -32.00 15.65 -0.83
C SER A 23 -31.49 16.18 -2.18
N GLU A 24 -30.36 16.87 -2.19
CA GLU A 24 -29.76 17.46 -3.40
C GLU A 24 -29.34 16.40 -4.43
N LEU A 25 -28.74 15.30 -3.97
CA LEU A 25 -28.27 14.21 -4.83
C LEU A 25 -29.38 13.19 -5.17
N GLY A 26 -30.48 13.17 -4.41
CA GLY A 26 -31.55 12.18 -4.54
C GLY A 26 -31.07 10.75 -4.25
N VAL A 27 -30.18 10.57 -3.25
CA VAL A 27 -29.59 9.28 -2.86
C VAL A 27 -30.03 8.85 -1.46
N ASP A 28 -29.79 7.57 -1.15
CA ASP A 28 -30.04 7.05 0.21
C ASP A 28 -29.23 7.84 1.26
N PRO A 29 -29.80 8.22 2.42
CA PRO A 29 -29.10 8.95 3.48
C PRO A 29 -27.78 8.29 3.92
N VAL A 30 -27.72 6.95 3.93
CA VAL A 30 -26.48 6.21 4.27
C VAL A 30 -25.33 6.56 3.28
N LEU A 31 -25.64 6.70 1.99
CA LEU A 31 -24.61 7.09 1.00
C LEU A 31 -24.14 8.54 1.20
N SER A 32 -25.06 9.44 1.63
CA SER A 32 -24.69 10.81 1.96
C SER A 32 -23.87 10.89 3.25
N GLU A 33 -24.19 10.06 4.24
CA GLU A 33 -23.40 9.90 5.47
C GLU A 33 -21.95 9.50 5.14
N LEU A 34 -21.76 8.51 4.26
CA LEU A 34 -20.44 8.11 3.79
C LEU A 34 -19.68 9.24 3.08
N LEU A 35 -20.36 10.10 2.33
CA LEU A 35 -19.75 11.28 1.70
C LEU A 35 -19.31 12.31 2.74
N VAL A 36 -20.19 12.64 3.68
CA VAL A 36 -19.91 13.63 4.74
C VAL A 36 -18.74 13.17 5.62
N GLN A 37 -18.66 11.88 5.96
CA GLN A 37 -17.53 11.28 6.68
C GLN A 37 -16.20 11.42 5.93
N ARG A 38 -16.23 11.55 4.60
CA ARG A 38 -15.08 11.80 3.72
C ARG A 38 -14.82 13.28 3.45
N GLY A 39 -15.49 14.18 4.19
CA GLY A 39 -15.35 15.62 4.01
C GLY A 39 -16.11 16.21 2.83
N VAL A 40 -16.92 15.41 2.13
CA VAL A 40 -17.76 15.86 1.00
C VAL A 40 -19.09 16.36 1.55
N ARG A 41 -19.30 17.69 1.56
CA ARG A 41 -20.44 18.35 2.23
C ARG A 41 -21.36 19.11 1.29
N THR A 42 -20.93 19.37 0.05
CA THR A 42 -21.70 20.14 -0.92
C THR A 42 -21.94 19.34 -2.20
N PHE A 43 -22.95 19.75 -2.97
CA PHE A 43 -23.23 19.16 -4.29
C PHE A 43 -22.02 19.22 -5.24
N GLU A 44 -21.30 20.35 -5.27
CA GLU A 44 -20.12 20.49 -6.15
C GLU A 44 -18.97 19.56 -5.71
N GLN A 45 -18.73 19.44 -4.41
CA GLN A 45 -17.75 18.47 -3.90
C GLN A 45 -18.16 17.04 -4.24
N ALA A 46 -19.43 16.68 -4.09
CA ALA A 46 -19.95 15.36 -4.47
C ALA A 46 -19.82 15.11 -5.99
N ARG A 47 -20.07 16.12 -6.80
CA ARG A 47 -19.88 16.06 -8.25
C ARG A 47 -18.43 15.77 -8.62
N SER A 48 -17.47 16.50 -8.04
CA SER A 48 -16.02 16.27 -8.26
C SER A 48 -15.60 14.88 -7.75
N PHE A 49 -16.11 14.47 -6.59
CA PHE A 49 -15.82 13.14 -6.03
C PHE A 49 -16.30 12.00 -6.94
N PHE A 50 -17.52 12.09 -7.49
CA PHE A 50 -18.09 11.06 -8.36
C PHE A 50 -17.65 11.14 -9.83
N ARG A 51 -17.12 12.28 -10.25
CA ARG A 51 -16.69 12.56 -11.63
C ARG A 51 -15.29 13.17 -11.66
N PRO A 52 -14.26 12.41 -11.26
CA PRO A 52 -12.88 12.87 -11.32
C PRO A 52 -12.53 13.37 -12.72
N ASN A 53 -11.75 14.47 -12.80
CA ASN A 53 -11.33 15.05 -14.06
C ASN A 53 -9.82 15.37 -14.01
N LEU A 54 -9.08 15.00 -15.05
CA LEU A 54 -7.64 15.28 -15.16
C LEU A 54 -7.31 16.78 -15.19
N ASN A 55 -8.28 17.63 -15.54
CA ASN A 55 -8.12 19.10 -15.49
C ASN A 55 -8.16 19.64 -14.05
N ASP A 56 -8.59 18.84 -13.07
CA ASP A 56 -8.63 19.23 -11.66
C ASP A 56 -7.30 18.91 -10.94
N LEU A 57 -6.30 18.38 -11.65
CA LEU A 57 -4.95 18.18 -11.10
C LEU A 57 -4.31 19.54 -10.80
N HIS A 58 -3.63 19.64 -9.67
CA HIS A 58 -2.92 20.85 -9.28
C HIS A 58 -1.80 21.21 -10.26
N ASP A 59 -1.54 22.49 -10.40
CA ASP A 59 -0.42 22.99 -11.21
C ASP A 59 0.90 22.45 -10.64
N PRO A 60 1.68 21.68 -11.40
CA PRO A 60 2.94 21.11 -10.92
C PRO A 60 3.99 22.17 -10.55
N PHE A 61 3.88 23.39 -11.08
CA PHE A 61 4.78 24.49 -10.77
C PHE A 61 4.55 25.11 -9.38
N LEU A 62 3.48 24.71 -8.66
CA LEU A 62 3.30 25.03 -7.24
C LEU A 62 4.28 24.25 -6.34
N MET A 63 4.87 23.16 -6.84
CA MET A 63 5.88 22.41 -6.11
C MET A 63 7.21 23.15 -6.14
N GLN A 64 7.79 23.36 -4.95
CA GLN A 64 9.05 24.10 -4.81
C GLN A 64 10.16 23.47 -5.67
N ASP A 65 11.00 24.30 -6.29
CA ASP A 65 12.09 23.94 -7.21
C ASP A 65 11.68 23.30 -8.55
N MET A 66 10.38 23.16 -8.86
CA MET A 66 9.93 22.53 -10.11
C MET A 66 10.48 23.26 -11.36
N ASP A 67 10.53 24.59 -11.34
CA ASP A 67 11.13 25.37 -12.45
C ASP A 67 12.59 25.01 -12.69
N LYS A 68 13.39 24.86 -11.61
CA LYS A 68 14.80 24.50 -11.69
C LYS A 68 14.98 23.07 -12.22
N ALA A 69 14.13 22.15 -11.73
CA ALA A 69 14.16 20.76 -12.19
C ALA A 69 13.89 20.64 -13.69
N VAL A 70 12.80 21.25 -14.16
CA VAL A 70 12.40 21.25 -15.56
C VAL A 70 13.48 21.88 -16.45
N GLU A 71 14.05 23.01 -16.03
CA GLU A 71 15.11 23.67 -16.80
C GLU A 71 16.38 22.82 -16.85
N ARG A 72 16.79 22.19 -15.73
CA ARG A 72 17.98 21.32 -15.71
C ARG A 72 17.81 20.08 -16.59
N VAL A 73 16.63 19.46 -16.58
CA VAL A 73 16.32 18.34 -17.50
C VAL A 73 16.40 18.81 -18.95
N ARG A 74 15.85 19.99 -19.26
CA ARG A 74 15.90 20.55 -20.62
C ARG A 74 17.34 20.78 -21.09
N GLN A 75 18.17 21.36 -20.21
CA GLN A 75 19.58 21.59 -20.52
C GLN A 75 20.30 20.27 -20.84
N ALA A 76 20.08 19.22 -20.05
CA ALA A 76 20.68 17.91 -20.28
C ALA A 76 20.24 17.32 -21.64
N VAL A 77 18.94 17.39 -21.96
CA VAL A 77 18.39 16.89 -23.23
C VAL A 77 18.98 17.64 -24.42
N VAL A 78 19.03 18.98 -24.37
CA VAL A 78 19.53 19.80 -25.47
C VAL A 78 21.04 19.65 -25.65
N ALA A 79 21.80 19.57 -24.55
CA ALA A 79 23.25 19.39 -24.60
C ALA A 79 23.67 17.94 -24.92
N GLY A 80 22.74 16.99 -24.96
CA GLY A 80 23.05 15.57 -25.17
C GLY A 80 23.80 14.95 -23.99
N GLU A 81 23.61 15.46 -22.79
CA GLU A 81 24.19 14.88 -21.56
C GLU A 81 23.55 13.53 -21.24
N LYS A 82 24.35 12.63 -20.64
CA LYS A 82 23.80 11.37 -20.13
C LYS A 82 23.01 11.60 -18.85
N ILE A 83 21.76 11.13 -18.84
CA ILE A 83 20.82 11.22 -17.72
C ILE A 83 20.64 9.84 -17.09
N LEU A 84 20.82 9.72 -15.79
CA LEU A 84 20.53 8.52 -15.02
C LEU A 84 19.23 8.72 -14.24
N VAL A 85 18.24 7.84 -14.47
CA VAL A 85 17.03 7.76 -13.67
C VAL A 85 17.28 6.74 -12.55
N TYR A 86 17.34 7.20 -11.32
CA TYR A 86 17.71 6.42 -10.16
C TYR A 86 16.50 6.25 -9.23
N GLY A 87 16.18 5.07 -8.74
CA GLY A 87 15.06 4.87 -7.80
C GLY A 87 15.31 3.75 -6.83
N ASP A 88 14.42 3.64 -5.84
CA ASP A 88 14.47 2.52 -4.90
C ASP A 88 13.98 1.20 -5.54
N TYR A 89 14.21 0.08 -4.84
CA TYR A 89 13.96 -1.28 -5.33
C TYR A 89 12.53 -1.78 -5.11
N ASP A 90 11.67 -1.04 -4.44
CA ASP A 90 10.28 -1.44 -4.20
C ASP A 90 9.35 -1.08 -5.38
N VAL A 91 8.04 -1.27 -5.20
CA VAL A 91 7.09 -1.04 -6.29
C VAL A 91 6.97 0.44 -6.62
N ASP A 92 7.01 1.33 -5.63
CA ASP A 92 6.92 2.78 -5.88
C ASP A 92 8.18 3.25 -6.62
N GLY A 93 9.37 2.97 -6.11
CA GLY A 93 10.62 3.33 -6.75
C GLY A 93 10.75 2.77 -8.17
N THR A 94 10.44 1.48 -8.40
CA THR A 94 10.55 0.87 -9.73
C THR A 94 9.51 1.38 -10.73
N THR A 95 8.28 1.67 -10.30
CA THR A 95 7.26 2.30 -11.16
C THR A 95 7.60 3.75 -11.46
N ALA A 96 8.13 4.51 -10.48
CA ALA A 96 8.59 5.88 -10.65
C ALA A 96 9.72 5.96 -11.69
N VAL A 97 10.74 5.10 -11.55
CA VAL A 97 11.82 4.98 -12.56
C VAL A 97 11.25 4.64 -13.91
N SER A 98 10.38 3.63 -14.00
CA SER A 98 9.77 3.21 -15.25
C SER A 98 8.97 4.32 -15.93
N LEU A 99 8.27 5.14 -15.15
CA LEU A 99 7.48 6.28 -15.62
C LEU A 99 8.38 7.36 -16.22
N VAL A 100 9.32 7.87 -15.42
CA VAL A 100 10.22 8.97 -15.84
C VAL A 100 11.14 8.52 -16.96
N TYR A 101 11.70 7.32 -16.89
CA TYR A 101 12.51 6.74 -17.95
C TYR A 101 11.71 6.58 -19.25
N SER A 102 10.48 6.06 -19.20
CA SER A 102 9.62 5.90 -20.38
C SER A 102 9.27 7.22 -21.05
N PHE A 103 9.13 8.29 -20.29
CA PHE A 103 8.92 9.62 -20.82
C PHE A 103 10.19 10.20 -21.44
N LEU A 104 11.29 10.24 -20.70
CA LEU A 104 12.53 10.90 -21.13
C LEU A 104 13.20 10.19 -22.31
N ARG A 105 13.10 8.86 -22.42
CA ARG A 105 13.66 8.13 -23.59
C ARG A 105 13.04 8.48 -24.94
N ARG A 106 11.87 9.18 -24.92
CA ARG A 106 11.28 9.76 -26.13
C ARG A 106 11.97 11.06 -26.55
N LEU A 107 12.65 11.72 -25.61
CA LEU A 107 13.31 13.02 -25.79
C LEU A 107 14.81 12.88 -26.05
N THR A 108 15.44 11.86 -25.47
CA THR A 108 16.89 11.60 -25.63
C THR A 108 17.19 10.10 -25.63
N ARG A 109 18.25 9.73 -26.31
CA ARG A 109 18.82 8.38 -26.26
C ARG A 109 19.97 8.25 -25.25
N GLN A 110 20.42 9.37 -24.68
CA GLN A 110 21.48 9.42 -23.68
C GLN A 110 20.86 9.27 -22.27
N ILE A 111 20.24 8.11 -22.03
CA ILE A 111 19.51 7.83 -20.79
C ILE A 111 19.64 6.37 -20.41
N ASP A 112 19.83 6.10 -19.14
CA ASP A 112 19.75 4.77 -18.53
C ASP A 112 19.10 4.87 -17.14
N PHE A 113 18.92 3.75 -16.48
CA PHE A 113 18.37 3.72 -15.13
C PHE A 113 19.23 2.86 -14.19
N TYR A 114 19.10 3.13 -12.89
CA TYR A 114 19.80 2.40 -11.83
C TYR A 114 18.86 2.12 -10.67
N ILE A 115 18.87 0.87 -10.20
CA ILE A 115 18.19 0.45 -8.97
C ILE A 115 19.25 -0.17 -8.05
N PRO A 116 19.41 0.32 -6.79
CA PRO A 116 20.41 -0.21 -5.87
C PRO A 116 20.08 -1.63 -5.43
N GLU A 117 21.11 -2.41 -5.17
CA GLU A 117 20.98 -3.74 -4.62
C GLU A 117 20.62 -3.67 -3.13
N ARG A 118 19.42 -4.17 -2.80
CA ARG A 118 18.81 -4.08 -1.46
C ARG A 118 19.74 -4.52 -0.33
N TYR A 119 20.54 -5.56 -0.55
CA TYR A 119 21.34 -6.20 0.50
C TYR A 119 22.78 -5.73 0.55
N ASP A 120 23.28 -5.18 -0.54
CA ASP A 120 24.66 -4.73 -0.71
C ASP A 120 24.79 -3.21 -0.58
N GLU A 121 23.81 -2.47 -1.07
CA GLU A 121 23.80 -1.00 -1.11
C GLU A 121 22.82 -0.38 -0.09
N GLY A 122 21.78 -1.11 0.31
CA GLY A 122 20.72 -0.64 1.20
C GLY A 122 19.63 0.14 0.48
N TYR A 123 18.89 0.94 1.25
CA TYR A 123 17.80 1.78 0.75
C TYR A 123 18.33 3.10 0.21
N GLY A 124 17.74 3.54 -0.91
CA GLY A 124 17.93 4.87 -1.47
C GLY A 124 19.27 5.07 -2.18
N VAL A 125 19.73 6.31 -2.24
CA VAL A 125 20.95 6.67 -2.98
C VAL A 125 22.19 6.04 -2.35
N SER A 126 23.04 5.38 -3.16
CA SER A 126 24.27 4.73 -2.71
C SER A 126 25.53 5.39 -3.31
N TYR A 127 26.65 5.31 -2.59
CA TYR A 127 27.96 5.71 -3.14
C TYR A 127 28.34 4.89 -4.36
N LYS A 128 28.05 3.57 -4.36
CA LYS A 128 28.30 2.66 -5.46
C LYS A 128 27.54 3.06 -6.74
N GLY A 129 26.26 3.46 -6.58
CA GLY A 129 25.46 3.96 -7.71
C GLY A 129 26.00 5.28 -8.27
N ILE A 130 26.47 6.19 -7.43
CA ILE A 130 27.12 7.45 -7.85
C ILE A 130 28.46 7.18 -8.57
N ASP A 131 29.28 6.28 -8.04
CA ASP A 131 30.53 5.88 -8.69
C ASP A 131 30.29 5.23 -10.03
N TRP A 132 29.28 4.37 -10.14
CA TRP A 132 28.86 3.79 -11.40
C TRP A 132 28.41 4.86 -12.40
N ALA A 133 27.62 5.83 -11.97
CA ALA A 133 27.19 6.96 -12.79
C ALA A 133 28.39 7.77 -13.31
N SER A 134 29.33 8.10 -12.41
CA SER A 134 30.56 8.84 -12.75
C SER A 134 31.40 8.08 -13.79
N ALA A 135 31.65 6.78 -13.54
CA ALA A 135 32.45 5.94 -14.42
C ALA A 135 31.85 5.77 -15.84
N ASN A 136 30.51 5.86 -15.95
CA ASN A 136 29.77 5.76 -17.19
C ASN A 136 29.47 7.13 -17.85
N GLY A 137 29.97 8.23 -17.28
CA GLY A 137 29.91 9.56 -17.85
C GLY A 137 28.54 10.25 -17.75
N PHE A 138 27.71 9.86 -16.79
CA PHE A 138 26.45 10.57 -16.48
C PHE A 138 26.74 11.95 -15.89
N ARG A 139 25.90 12.92 -16.23
CA ARG A 139 25.99 14.31 -15.78
C ARG A 139 24.80 14.77 -14.95
N LEU A 140 23.68 14.07 -15.06
CA LEU A 140 22.48 14.31 -14.31
C LEU A 140 21.95 13.00 -13.75
N ILE A 141 21.69 12.96 -12.44
CA ILE A 141 20.94 11.91 -11.76
C ILE A 141 19.59 12.49 -11.35
N ILE A 142 18.49 11.82 -11.72
CA ILE A 142 17.14 12.11 -11.22
C ILE A 142 16.77 10.99 -10.28
N THR A 143 16.70 11.27 -8.97
CA THR A 143 16.29 10.28 -7.99
C THR A 143 14.77 10.28 -7.84
N LEU A 144 14.19 9.12 -7.62
CA LEU A 144 12.76 8.89 -7.52
C LEU A 144 12.48 8.01 -6.31
N ASP A 145 11.53 8.41 -5.47
CA ASP A 145 11.16 7.71 -4.25
C ASP A 145 12.33 7.54 -3.26
N CYS A 146 13.31 8.42 -3.34
CA CYS A 146 14.46 8.44 -2.45
C CYS A 146 15.29 9.71 -2.63
N GLY A 147 16.12 10.00 -1.63
CA GLY A 147 17.15 11.04 -1.74
C GLY A 147 16.95 12.23 -0.85
N ILE A 148 15.77 12.45 -0.25
CA ILE A 148 15.49 13.62 0.61
C ILE A 148 16.43 13.71 1.84
N LYS A 149 16.99 12.59 2.26
CA LYS A 149 17.96 12.50 3.39
C LYS A 149 19.40 12.21 2.92
N ALA A 150 19.68 12.33 1.63
CA ALA A 150 20.97 11.93 1.05
C ALA A 150 22.00 13.08 0.99
N ASN A 151 22.09 13.93 2.02
CA ASN A 151 22.93 15.13 2.05
C ASN A 151 24.37 14.87 1.62
N GLU A 152 25.06 13.92 2.28
CA GLU A 152 26.46 13.58 1.99
C GLU A 152 26.63 12.99 0.58
N LYS A 153 25.68 12.22 0.12
CA LYS A 153 25.72 11.55 -1.21
C LYS A 153 25.49 12.54 -2.34
N VAL A 154 24.65 13.56 -2.13
CA VAL A 154 24.46 14.66 -3.08
C VAL A 154 25.76 15.48 -3.21
N GLU A 155 26.42 15.77 -2.10
CA GLU A 155 27.72 16.44 -2.13
C GLU A 155 28.78 15.59 -2.85
N TYR A 156 28.81 14.30 -2.57
CA TYR A 156 29.70 13.34 -3.22
C TYR A 156 29.48 13.26 -4.74
N ALA A 157 28.24 13.33 -5.21
CA ALA A 157 27.91 13.39 -6.65
C ALA A 157 28.40 14.72 -7.25
N ARG A 158 28.17 15.84 -6.55
CA ARG A 158 28.60 17.17 -6.98
C ARG A 158 30.12 17.26 -7.17
N GLU A 159 30.91 16.69 -6.25
CA GLU A 159 32.38 16.62 -6.36
C GLU A 159 32.84 15.87 -7.62
N ARG A 160 31.99 14.98 -8.16
CA ARG A 160 32.24 14.23 -9.40
C ARG A 160 31.68 14.91 -10.65
N GLY A 161 31.17 16.13 -10.50
CA GLY A 161 30.57 16.88 -11.60
C GLY A 161 29.25 16.30 -12.09
N ILE A 162 28.48 15.67 -11.19
CA ILE A 162 27.15 15.14 -11.43
C ILE A 162 26.14 15.97 -10.69
N ASP A 163 25.19 16.57 -11.41
CA ASP A 163 24.05 17.24 -10.84
C ASP A 163 22.98 16.25 -10.41
N MET A 164 22.24 16.59 -9.35
CA MET A 164 21.13 15.76 -8.90
C MET A 164 19.82 16.57 -8.85
N ILE A 165 18.72 15.91 -9.24
CA ILE A 165 17.33 16.33 -8.99
C ILE A 165 16.74 15.24 -8.12
N ILE A 166 16.17 15.63 -6.97
CA ILE A 166 15.53 14.72 -6.03
C ILE A 166 14.02 14.83 -6.22
N CYS A 167 13.36 13.69 -6.45
CA CYS A 167 11.90 13.56 -6.48
C CYS A 167 11.53 12.55 -5.39
N ASP A 168 11.11 13.04 -4.24
CA ASP A 168 10.84 12.22 -3.05
C ASP A 168 9.53 12.66 -2.39
N HIS A 169 9.00 11.84 -1.50
CA HIS A 169 7.79 12.09 -0.75
C HIS A 169 7.93 11.70 0.74
N HIS A 170 9.11 11.28 1.15
CA HIS A 170 9.41 10.98 2.54
C HIS A 170 9.59 12.25 3.35
N LEU A 171 9.40 12.16 4.68
CA LEU A 171 9.60 13.30 5.57
C LEU A 171 11.05 13.79 5.50
N PRO A 172 11.28 15.09 5.20
CA PRO A 172 12.60 15.68 5.17
C PRO A 172 13.24 15.71 6.58
N GLU A 173 14.55 15.83 6.61
CA GLU A 173 15.30 16.24 7.81
C GLU A 173 15.42 17.77 7.87
N ASN A 174 16.02 18.28 8.95
CA ASN A 174 16.19 19.73 9.17
C ASN A 174 17.00 20.43 8.06
N GLU A 175 17.93 19.72 7.43
CA GLU A 175 18.71 20.23 6.30
C GLU A 175 18.38 19.45 5.04
N LEU A 176 17.98 20.16 4.00
CA LEU A 176 17.72 19.57 2.69
C LEU A 176 19.05 19.32 1.94
N PRO A 177 19.11 18.27 1.10
CA PRO A 177 20.24 18.03 0.20
C PRO A 177 20.49 19.22 -0.73
N LYS A 178 21.75 19.59 -0.95
CA LYS A 178 22.16 20.68 -1.85
C LYS A 178 22.16 20.24 -3.31
N ALA A 179 21.08 19.61 -3.75
CA ALA A 179 20.83 19.25 -5.14
C ALA A 179 20.43 20.47 -5.97
N VAL A 180 20.44 20.35 -7.30
CA VAL A 180 19.97 21.40 -8.21
C VAL A 180 18.49 21.73 -7.95
N ALA A 181 17.70 20.70 -7.69
CA ALA A 181 16.30 20.82 -7.29
C ALA A 181 15.91 19.67 -6.35
N VAL A 182 15.03 19.99 -5.41
CA VAL A 182 14.46 19.01 -4.47
C VAL A 182 12.95 19.12 -4.55
N LEU A 183 12.33 18.18 -5.24
CA LEU A 183 10.88 18.08 -5.41
C LEU A 183 10.34 17.16 -4.32
N ASP A 184 9.73 17.75 -3.32
CA ASP A 184 9.07 17.03 -2.23
C ASP A 184 7.93 17.90 -1.67
N PRO A 185 6.68 17.44 -1.74
CA PRO A 185 5.54 18.22 -1.27
C PRO A 185 5.50 18.37 0.27
N LYS A 186 6.26 17.55 1.03
CA LYS A 186 6.32 17.58 2.51
C LYS A 186 7.37 18.56 3.07
N ARG A 187 8.08 19.29 2.20
CA ARG A 187 9.02 20.33 2.66
C ARG A 187 8.26 21.48 3.31
N GLU A 188 8.81 22.05 4.37
CA GLU A 188 8.22 23.21 5.07
C GLU A 188 8.04 24.44 4.17
N ASP A 189 8.93 24.64 3.19
CA ASP A 189 8.90 25.76 2.24
C ASP A 189 8.12 25.43 0.96
N CYS A 190 7.51 24.24 0.85
CA CYS A 190 6.69 23.84 -0.28
C CYS A 190 5.22 24.23 -0.04
N HIS A 191 4.61 24.88 -1.03
CA HIS A 191 3.22 25.28 -0.99
C HIS A 191 2.34 24.46 -1.94
N TYR A 192 2.80 23.25 -2.29
CA TYR A 192 2.00 22.34 -3.08
C TYR A 192 0.75 21.92 -2.31
N PRO A 193 -0.45 21.97 -2.90
CA PRO A 193 -1.70 21.82 -2.15
C PRO A 193 -1.95 20.41 -1.57
N PHE A 194 -1.23 19.40 -2.06
CA PHE A 194 -1.40 18.00 -1.68
C PHE A 194 -0.04 17.34 -1.38
N ASP A 195 0.19 16.95 -0.15
CA ASP A 195 1.47 16.44 0.35
C ASP A 195 1.61 14.92 0.35
N ASP A 196 0.53 14.18 0.04
CA ASP A 196 0.50 12.72 0.12
C ASP A 196 0.62 12.02 -1.26
N LEU A 197 1.37 12.63 -2.18
CA LEU A 197 1.76 11.96 -3.42
C LEU A 197 2.70 10.77 -3.12
N SER A 198 2.66 9.72 -3.95
CA SER A 198 3.70 8.68 -3.96
C SER A 198 4.98 9.20 -4.63
N GLY A 199 6.10 8.49 -4.47
CA GLY A 199 7.34 8.84 -5.18
C GLY A 199 7.17 8.86 -6.70
N CYS A 200 6.40 7.91 -7.24
CA CYS A 200 5.99 7.92 -8.64
C CYS A 200 5.08 9.12 -8.97
N GLY A 201 4.23 9.55 -8.04
CA GLY A 201 3.41 10.75 -8.15
C GLY A 201 4.25 12.01 -8.30
N VAL A 202 5.29 12.18 -7.49
CA VAL A 202 6.23 13.29 -7.61
C VAL A 202 6.98 13.24 -8.95
N GLY A 203 7.43 12.05 -9.37
CA GLY A 203 8.02 11.84 -10.70
C GLY A 203 7.06 12.20 -11.84
N PHE A 204 5.77 11.86 -11.71
CA PHE A 204 4.73 12.25 -12.65
C PHE A 204 4.55 13.77 -12.72
N LYS A 205 4.59 14.48 -11.59
CA LYS A 205 4.52 15.95 -11.57
C LYS A 205 5.69 16.60 -12.29
N LEU A 206 6.91 16.06 -12.20
CA LEU A 206 8.05 16.51 -13.00
C LEU A 206 7.79 16.35 -14.52
N VAL A 207 7.27 15.18 -14.92
CA VAL A 207 6.92 14.89 -16.32
C VAL A 207 5.79 15.79 -16.80
N GLN A 208 4.77 16.04 -15.98
CA GLN A 208 3.68 16.95 -16.26
C GLN A 208 4.17 18.38 -16.44
N ALA A 209 5.02 18.90 -15.53
CA ALA A 209 5.60 20.23 -15.60
C ALA A 209 6.44 20.41 -16.86
N TYR A 210 7.29 19.43 -17.18
CA TYR A 210 8.07 19.44 -18.42
C TYR A 210 7.17 19.50 -19.65
N SER A 211 6.10 18.71 -19.66
CA SER A 211 5.15 18.65 -20.77
C SER A 211 4.41 19.98 -20.96
N LEU A 212 3.96 20.60 -19.86
CA LEU A 212 3.31 21.92 -19.90
C LEU A 212 4.25 23.01 -20.42
N ARG A 213 5.51 23.01 -19.96
CA ARG A 213 6.51 24.03 -20.34
C ARG A 213 6.89 23.97 -21.84
N TYR A 214 6.88 22.77 -22.43
CA TYR A 214 7.36 22.54 -23.80
C TYR A 214 6.27 22.03 -24.73
N ASP A 215 5.01 22.37 -24.45
CA ASP A 215 3.83 22.12 -25.29
C ASP A 215 3.66 20.65 -25.72
N ILE A 216 4.03 19.70 -24.85
CA ILE A 216 3.77 18.27 -25.08
C ILE A 216 2.34 17.99 -24.63
N PRO A 217 1.46 17.45 -25.51
CA PRO A 217 0.06 17.20 -25.16
C PRO A 217 -0.09 16.25 -23.97
N PHE A 218 -0.99 16.59 -23.05
CA PHE A 218 -1.27 15.76 -21.85
C PHE A 218 -1.69 14.32 -22.21
N ASP A 219 -2.37 14.13 -23.33
CA ASP A 219 -2.78 12.80 -23.81
C ASP A 219 -1.60 11.85 -23.97
N SER A 220 -0.40 12.36 -24.21
CA SER A 220 0.83 11.54 -24.27
C SER A 220 1.26 11.00 -22.92
N LEU A 221 0.73 11.53 -21.81
CA LEU A 221 1.00 11.10 -20.44
C LEU A 221 0.01 10.04 -19.96
N ILE A 222 -1.19 9.95 -20.57
CA ILE A 222 -2.23 9.00 -20.17
C ILE A 222 -1.72 7.55 -20.08
N PRO A 223 -0.90 7.05 -21.05
CA PRO A 223 -0.36 5.69 -20.95
C PRO A 223 0.55 5.44 -19.74
N LEU A 224 1.06 6.50 -19.09
CA LEU A 224 1.91 6.39 -17.91
C LEU A 224 1.11 6.22 -16.61
N LEU A 225 -0.20 6.49 -16.65
CA LEU A 225 -1.07 6.40 -15.48
C LEU A 225 -1.27 4.96 -14.99
N ASP A 226 -1.01 3.96 -15.83
CA ASP A 226 -1.03 2.56 -15.42
C ASP A 226 0.09 2.24 -14.41
N LEU A 227 1.28 2.83 -14.56
CA LEU A 227 2.36 2.74 -13.57
C LEU A 227 2.00 3.48 -12.29
N LEU A 228 1.44 4.67 -12.45
CA LEU A 228 1.11 5.54 -11.33
C LEU A 228 0.06 4.92 -10.40
N VAL A 229 -0.98 4.27 -10.94
CA VAL A 229 -1.95 3.57 -10.09
C VAL A 229 -1.35 2.36 -9.37
N VAL A 230 -0.38 1.69 -9.99
CA VAL A 230 0.34 0.58 -9.34
C VAL A 230 1.18 1.10 -8.17
N SER A 231 1.83 2.25 -8.33
CA SER A 231 2.53 2.95 -7.26
C SER A 231 1.58 3.35 -6.11
N ILE A 232 0.56 4.17 -6.39
CA ILE A 232 -0.42 4.66 -5.39
C ILE A 232 -0.99 3.50 -4.57
N ALA A 233 -1.33 2.40 -5.23
CA ALA A 233 -1.89 1.23 -4.57
C ALA A 233 -0.86 0.48 -3.71
N SER A 234 0.39 0.40 -4.15
CA SER A 234 1.42 -0.43 -3.49
C SER A 234 2.12 0.29 -2.33
N ASP A 235 2.28 1.60 -2.42
CA ASP A 235 2.85 2.44 -1.38
C ASP A 235 1.83 2.84 -0.31
N LEU A 236 0.54 2.52 -0.54
CA LEU A 236 -0.56 2.77 0.39
C LEU A 236 -0.74 4.26 0.75
N VAL A 237 -0.38 5.17 -0.14
CA VAL A 237 -0.70 6.60 0.00
C VAL A 237 -2.20 6.84 -0.07
N SER A 238 -2.67 7.98 0.45
CA SER A 238 -4.10 8.26 0.49
C SER A 238 -4.73 8.34 -0.91
N VAL A 239 -5.90 7.73 -1.08
CA VAL A 239 -6.71 7.78 -2.30
C VAL A 239 -7.72 8.92 -2.20
N THR A 240 -7.18 10.12 -1.96
CA THR A 240 -7.90 11.39 -1.87
C THR A 240 -7.31 12.38 -2.86
N ASP A 241 -7.95 13.54 -3.04
CA ASP A 241 -7.45 14.63 -3.88
C ASP A 241 -6.88 14.15 -5.23
N GLU A 242 -5.65 14.55 -5.60
CA GLU A 242 -5.01 14.16 -6.87
C GLU A 242 -4.77 12.66 -6.99
N ASN A 243 -4.38 11.97 -5.91
CA ASN A 243 -4.19 10.51 -5.94
C ASN A 243 -5.49 9.79 -6.32
N ARG A 244 -6.66 10.29 -5.91
CA ARG A 244 -7.95 9.73 -6.33
C ARG A 244 -8.20 9.94 -7.82
N ILE A 245 -7.91 11.12 -8.36
CA ILE A 245 -8.04 11.42 -9.79
C ILE A 245 -7.09 10.50 -10.57
N LEU A 246 -5.82 10.47 -10.19
CA LEU A 246 -4.77 9.69 -10.83
C LEU A 246 -5.06 8.18 -10.76
N ALA A 247 -5.50 7.68 -9.61
CA ALA A 247 -5.89 6.28 -9.45
C ALA A 247 -7.13 5.91 -10.28
N HIS A 248 -8.13 6.81 -10.40
CA HIS A 248 -9.29 6.59 -11.23
C HIS A 248 -8.91 6.40 -12.70
N PHE A 249 -8.13 7.32 -13.26
CA PHE A 249 -7.70 7.24 -14.66
C PHE A 249 -6.63 6.18 -14.88
N GLY A 250 -5.76 5.94 -13.88
CA GLY A 250 -4.77 4.87 -13.91
C GLY A 250 -5.43 3.48 -13.93
N LEU A 251 -6.45 3.24 -13.12
CA LEU A 251 -7.24 2.00 -13.18
C LEU A 251 -7.95 1.85 -14.54
N LYS A 252 -8.47 2.94 -15.08
CA LYS A 252 -9.08 2.91 -16.42
C LYS A 252 -8.04 2.52 -17.47
N GLN A 253 -6.85 3.11 -17.44
CA GLN A 253 -5.75 2.78 -18.35
C GLN A 253 -5.32 1.31 -18.18
N LEU A 254 -5.14 0.85 -16.95
CA LEU A 254 -4.76 -0.53 -16.63
C LEU A 254 -5.81 -1.56 -17.09
N ASN A 255 -7.09 -1.20 -17.06
CA ASN A 255 -8.20 -2.07 -17.48
C ASN A 255 -8.46 -2.07 -18.99
N VAL A 256 -8.12 -0.99 -19.70
CA VAL A 256 -8.45 -0.84 -21.13
C VAL A 256 -7.25 -1.12 -22.02
N ASN A 257 -6.08 -0.61 -21.66
CA ASN A 257 -4.87 -0.69 -22.47
C ASN A 257 -3.60 -0.67 -21.58
N PRO A 258 -3.38 -1.71 -20.75
CA PRO A 258 -2.18 -1.82 -19.94
C PRO A 258 -0.94 -1.96 -20.82
N ARG A 259 0.22 -1.50 -20.33
CA ARG A 259 1.51 -1.78 -20.98
C ARG A 259 1.83 -3.27 -20.95
N GLU A 260 2.71 -3.74 -21.87
CA GLU A 260 3.04 -5.16 -22.03
C GLU A 260 3.51 -5.82 -20.71
N GLY A 261 4.38 -5.14 -19.94
CA GLY A 261 4.87 -5.68 -18.68
C GLY A 261 3.78 -5.83 -17.61
N LEU A 262 2.85 -4.88 -17.50
CA LEU A 262 1.72 -5.00 -16.58
C LEU A 262 0.69 -6.02 -17.08
N LEU A 263 0.47 -6.12 -18.39
CA LEU A 263 -0.42 -7.15 -18.96
C LEU A 263 0.11 -8.55 -18.65
N ALA A 264 1.41 -8.78 -18.81
CA ALA A 264 2.05 -10.05 -18.43
C ALA A 264 1.84 -10.35 -16.94
N MET A 265 2.05 -9.36 -16.04
CA MET A 265 1.81 -9.54 -14.60
C MET A 265 0.35 -9.82 -14.25
N ILE A 266 -0.60 -9.16 -14.91
CA ILE A 266 -2.04 -9.39 -14.73
C ILE A 266 -2.37 -10.85 -15.07
N GLN A 267 -1.95 -11.32 -16.24
CA GLN A 267 -2.20 -12.70 -16.71
C GLN A 267 -1.53 -13.75 -15.80
N LEU A 268 -0.27 -13.56 -15.43
CA LEU A 268 0.47 -14.43 -14.51
C LEU A 268 -0.12 -14.43 -13.08
N SER A 269 -0.90 -13.41 -12.75
CA SER A 269 -1.66 -13.34 -11.50
C SER A 269 -3.00 -14.07 -11.55
N GLY A 270 -3.36 -14.64 -12.71
CA GLY A 270 -4.67 -15.25 -12.93
C GLY A 270 -5.79 -14.22 -13.02
N LEU A 271 -5.48 -13.00 -13.44
CA LEU A 271 -6.40 -11.91 -13.64
C LEU A 271 -6.57 -11.61 -15.14
N GLU A 272 -7.65 -10.90 -15.45
CA GLU A 272 -7.91 -10.37 -16.79
C GLU A 272 -8.18 -8.86 -16.70
N PRO A 273 -7.73 -8.04 -17.68
CA PRO A 273 -8.13 -6.64 -17.77
C PRO A 273 -9.64 -6.46 -17.89
N GLY A 274 -10.15 -5.30 -17.49
CA GLY A 274 -11.56 -4.94 -17.59
C GLY A 274 -12.26 -4.67 -16.25
N HIS A 275 -11.83 -5.36 -15.18
CA HIS A 275 -12.46 -5.25 -13.86
C HIS A 275 -11.46 -5.21 -12.69
N LEU A 276 -10.20 -4.89 -12.97
CA LEU A 276 -9.15 -4.78 -11.95
C LEU A 276 -9.49 -3.64 -10.98
N THR A 277 -9.18 -3.89 -9.72
CA THR A 277 -9.35 -2.96 -8.60
C THR A 277 -8.01 -2.65 -7.93
N ILE A 278 -8.00 -1.66 -7.02
CA ILE A 278 -6.82 -1.40 -6.16
C ILE A 278 -6.44 -2.66 -5.37
N ASP A 279 -7.41 -3.41 -4.84
CA ASP A 279 -7.16 -4.67 -4.12
C ASP A 279 -6.40 -5.69 -4.98
N ASP A 280 -6.69 -5.80 -6.27
CA ASP A 280 -5.97 -6.70 -7.16
C ASP A 280 -4.51 -6.26 -7.35
N ILE A 281 -4.26 -4.95 -7.38
CA ILE A 281 -2.89 -4.42 -7.42
C ILE A 281 -2.17 -4.74 -6.12
N VAL A 282 -2.74 -4.36 -4.97
CA VAL A 282 -2.13 -4.52 -3.64
C VAL A 282 -1.83 -5.98 -3.31
N PHE A 283 -2.76 -6.90 -3.63
CA PHE A 283 -2.65 -8.29 -3.16
C PHE A 283 -2.13 -9.28 -4.21
N LYS A 284 -2.13 -8.91 -5.50
CA LYS A 284 -1.74 -9.84 -6.57
C LYS A 284 -0.62 -9.31 -7.45
N ILE A 285 -0.70 -8.07 -7.96
CA ILE A 285 0.28 -7.51 -8.90
C ILE A 285 1.50 -6.97 -8.15
N GLY A 286 1.30 -6.04 -7.22
CA GLY A 286 2.38 -5.40 -6.45
C GLY A 286 3.33 -6.37 -5.75
N PRO A 287 2.81 -7.41 -5.03
CA PRO A 287 3.67 -8.40 -4.38
C PRO A 287 4.57 -9.20 -5.32
N ARG A 288 4.19 -9.35 -6.61
CA ARG A 288 5.04 -9.98 -7.63
C ARG A 288 6.16 -9.06 -8.05
N ILE A 289 5.83 -7.81 -8.40
CA ILE A 289 6.84 -6.80 -8.76
C ILE A 289 7.84 -6.63 -7.60
N ASN A 290 7.34 -6.54 -6.37
CA ASN A 290 8.17 -6.40 -5.17
C ASN A 290 9.06 -7.63 -4.89
N ALA A 291 8.69 -8.81 -5.42
CA ALA A 291 9.49 -10.02 -5.25
C ALA A 291 10.83 -9.92 -6.00
N ALA A 292 10.90 -9.23 -7.12
CA ALA A 292 12.15 -8.99 -7.84
C ALA A 292 13.20 -8.34 -6.92
N GLY A 293 12.88 -7.21 -6.28
CA GLY A 293 13.79 -6.51 -5.36
C GLY A 293 14.05 -7.23 -4.02
N ARG A 294 13.28 -8.29 -3.68
CA ARG A 294 13.50 -9.08 -2.45
C ARG A 294 14.35 -10.33 -2.67
N MET A 295 14.26 -10.93 -3.84
CA MET A 295 14.88 -12.22 -4.14
C MET A 295 16.10 -12.08 -5.03
N GLU A 296 16.15 -11.05 -5.88
CA GLU A 296 17.23 -10.81 -6.81
C GLU A 296 17.52 -9.30 -6.99
N SER A 297 17.04 -8.66 -8.06
CA SER A 297 17.34 -7.26 -8.37
C SER A 297 16.09 -6.48 -8.77
N GLY A 298 15.91 -5.28 -8.21
CA GLY A 298 14.86 -4.33 -8.61
C GLY A 298 14.97 -3.87 -10.08
N ARG A 299 16.16 -4.00 -10.69
CA ARG A 299 16.39 -3.71 -12.10
C ARG A 299 15.45 -4.51 -13.02
N MET A 300 15.24 -5.80 -12.72
CA MET A 300 14.36 -6.68 -13.48
C MET A 300 12.89 -6.17 -13.49
N ALA A 301 12.44 -5.56 -12.40
CA ALA A 301 11.10 -4.94 -12.36
C ALA A 301 11.00 -3.77 -13.35
N VAL A 302 12.01 -2.90 -13.41
CA VAL A 302 12.02 -1.79 -14.38
C VAL A 302 12.11 -2.30 -15.82
N GLU A 303 12.93 -3.31 -16.09
CA GLU A 303 13.03 -3.95 -17.41
C GLU A 303 11.67 -4.49 -17.86
N LEU A 304 10.96 -5.21 -16.99
CA LEU A 304 9.59 -5.66 -17.24
C LEU A 304 8.64 -4.49 -17.55
N LEU A 305 8.61 -3.50 -16.66
CA LEU A 305 7.66 -2.38 -16.75
C LEU A 305 7.94 -1.44 -17.93
N THR A 306 9.14 -1.51 -18.53
CA THR A 306 9.53 -0.71 -19.69
C THR A 306 9.65 -1.52 -20.97
N ALA A 307 9.40 -2.82 -20.93
CA ALA A 307 9.37 -3.71 -22.09
C ALA A 307 8.36 -3.21 -23.13
N LEU A 308 8.75 -3.25 -24.39
CA LEU A 308 7.94 -2.85 -25.55
C LEU A 308 7.41 -4.05 -26.33
N ASP A 309 8.00 -5.20 -26.09
CA ASP A 309 7.66 -6.46 -26.74
C ASP A 309 6.98 -7.42 -25.75
N SER A 310 5.90 -8.04 -26.22
CA SER A 310 5.10 -8.96 -25.41
C SER A 310 5.87 -10.24 -25.03
N GLU A 311 6.71 -10.78 -25.93
CA GLU A 311 7.49 -12.00 -25.64
C GLU A 311 8.53 -11.72 -24.55
N GLU A 312 9.21 -10.58 -24.62
CA GLU A 312 10.15 -10.13 -23.59
C GLU A 312 9.45 -9.91 -22.26
N ALA A 313 8.30 -9.23 -22.27
CA ALA A 313 7.49 -8.99 -21.07
C ALA A 313 7.06 -10.28 -20.40
N VAL A 314 6.59 -11.27 -21.16
CA VAL A 314 6.19 -12.58 -20.64
C VAL A 314 7.38 -13.35 -20.09
N ARG A 315 8.53 -13.32 -20.75
CA ARG A 315 9.78 -13.97 -20.28
C ARG A 315 10.20 -13.43 -18.92
N ILE A 316 10.39 -12.10 -18.82
CA ILE A 316 10.81 -11.45 -17.56
C ILE A 316 9.73 -11.63 -16.49
N GLY A 317 8.47 -11.45 -16.86
CA GLY A 317 7.34 -11.63 -15.96
C GLY A 317 7.24 -13.03 -15.35
N THR A 318 7.54 -14.07 -16.15
CA THR A 318 7.56 -15.46 -15.67
C THR A 318 8.64 -15.66 -14.61
N GLU A 319 9.83 -15.14 -14.84
CA GLU A 319 10.95 -15.21 -13.90
C GLU A 319 10.61 -14.51 -12.57
N ILE A 320 10.05 -13.29 -12.63
CA ILE A 320 9.57 -12.57 -11.44
C ILE A 320 8.48 -13.36 -10.71
N ASN A 321 7.56 -14.00 -11.43
CA ASN A 321 6.51 -14.81 -10.82
C ASN A 321 7.06 -16.08 -10.15
N GLU A 322 8.13 -16.69 -10.66
CA GLU A 322 8.84 -17.79 -10.03
C GLU A 322 9.47 -17.34 -8.70
N HIS A 323 10.19 -16.21 -8.68
CA HIS A 323 10.72 -15.61 -7.45
C HIS A 323 9.62 -15.31 -6.42
N ASN A 324 8.46 -14.81 -6.86
CA ASN A 324 7.33 -14.60 -5.96
C ASN A 324 6.77 -15.91 -5.39
N ASN A 325 6.74 -16.99 -6.16
CA ASN A 325 6.31 -18.30 -5.69
C ASN A 325 7.30 -18.89 -4.68
N GLU A 326 8.59 -18.76 -4.94
CA GLU A 326 9.65 -19.14 -4.00
C GLU A 326 9.52 -18.35 -2.70
N ARG A 327 9.41 -17.02 -2.77
CA ARG A 327 9.17 -16.17 -1.61
C ARG A 327 7.95 -16.62 -0.81
N LYS A 328 6.81 -16.94 -1.47
CA LYS A 328 5.59 -17.41 -0.79
C LYS A 328 5.80 -18.75 -0.07
N ASN A 329 6.61 -19.64 -0.63
CA ASN A 329 6.91 -20.94 0.00
C ASN A 329 7.80 -20.74 1.24
N ILE A 330 8.83 -19.88 1.13
CA ILE A 330 9.70 -19.52 2.25
C ILE A 330 8.88 -18.84 3.35
N ASP A 331 8.06 -17.84 3.00
CA ASP A 331 7.17 -17.12 3.91
C ASP A 331 6.22 -18.07 4.66
N ARG A 332 5.55 -18.98 3.95
CA ARG A 332 4.63 -19.95 4.58
C ARG A 332 5.34 -20.84 5.58
N ARG A 333 6.50 -21.38 5.22
CA ARG A 333 7.30 -22.22 6.10
C ARG A 333 7.74 -21.46 7.35
N ILE A 334 8.36 -20.30 7.18
CA ILE A 334 8.85 -19.49 8.31
C ILE A 334 7.70 -19.01 9.20
N THR A 335 6.56 -18.63 8.62
CA THR A 335 5.36 -18.23 9.38
C THR A 335 4.88 -19.39 10.25
N GLN A 336 4.84 -20.62 9.72
CA GLN A 336 4.42 -21.79 10.49
C GLN A 336 5.39 -22.07 11.64
N GLU A 337 6.70 -22.08 11.39
CA GLU A 337 7.73 -22.24 12.41
C GLU A 337 7.60 -21.16 13.51
N ALA A 338 7.40 -19.89 13.13
CA ALA A 338 7.26 -18.77 14.07
C ALA A 338 5.97 -18.90 14.91
N LEU A 339 4.84 -19.29 14.31
CA LEU A 339 3.58 -19.55 15.02
C LEU A 339 3.73 -20.69 16.04
N GLU A 340 4.46 -21.76 15.69
CA GLU A 340 4.75 -22.87 16.60
C GLU A 340 5.66 -22.44 17.75
N MET A 341 6.68 -21.61 17.48
CA MET A 341 7.54 -21.04 18.54
C MET A 341 6.73 -20.21 19.54
N VAL A 342 5.83 -19.35 19.06
CA VAL A 342 4.99 -18.54 19.95
C VAL A 342 4.04 -19.42 20.77
N ARG A 343 3.38 -20.39 20.16
CA ARG A 343 2.42 -21.29 20.83
C ARG A 343 3.06 -22.20 21.86
N SER A 344 4.30 -22.62 21.61
CA SER A 344 5.07 -23.45 22.53
C SER A 344 5.80 -22.70 23.64
N GLY A 345 5.69 -21.35 23.65
CA GLY A 345 6.38 -20.51 24.63
C GLY A 345 7.88 -20.31 24.38
N ASN A 346 8.38 -20.66 23.19
CA ASN A 346 9.78 -20.51 22.80
C ASN A 346 10.08 -19.13 22.21
N CYS A 347 9.46 -18.08 22.77
CA CYS A 347 9.71 -16.69 22.40
C CYS A 347 10.82 -16.08 23.24
N LEU A 348 11.44 -15.02 22.75
CA LEU A 348 12.37 -14.19 23.51
C LEU A 348 11.65 -13.17 24.43
N SER A 349 10.32 -13.09 24.34
CA SER A 349 9.45 -12.27 25.17
C SER A 349 8.34 -13.11 25.78
N SER A 350 7.87 -12.73 26.97
CA SER A 350 6.82 -13.46 27.70
C SER A 350 5.59 -12.58 28.04
N GLY A 351 5.57 -11.34 27.58
CA GLY A 351 4.57 -10.35 27.98
C GLY A 351 3.71 -9.80 26.83
N ASN A 352 3.76 -8.50 26.64
CA ASN A 352 2.93 -7.74 25.71
C ASN A 352 3.52 -7.62 24.30
N ALA A 353 4.74 -8.08 24.07
CA ALA A 353 5.35 -8.19 22.75
C ALA A 353 5.46 -9.64 22.29
N THR A 354 5.57 -9.85 20.98
CA THR A 354 5.96 -11.12 20.37
C THR A 354 7.35 -10.95 19.74
N ILE A 355 8.38 -11.57 20.32
CA ILE A 355 9.75 -11.49 19.81
C ILE A 355 10.25 -12.90 19.55
N VAL A 356 10.61 -13.17 18.29
CA VAL A 356 11.13 -14.47 17.85
C VAL A 356 12.43 -14.31 17.07
N TYR A 357 13.33 -15.28 17.20
CA TYR A 357 14.62 -15.32 16.51
C TYR A 357 14.92 -16.70 15.99
N ASN A 358 15.33 -16.77 14.73
CA ASN A 358 15.94 -17.96 14.16
C ASN A 358 17.00 -17.55 13.13
N PRO A 359 18.27 -17.93 13.31
CA PRO A 359 19.38 -17.53 12.45
C PRO A 359 19.28 -18.06 11.00
N GLN A 360 18.40 -19.03 10.75
CA GLN A 360 18.23 -19.67 9.43
C GLN A 360 17.09 -19.04 8.61
N TRP A 361 16.33 -18.09 9.16
CA TRP A 361 15.25 -17.46 8.42
C TRP A 361 15.77 -16.46 7.38
N HIS A 362 15.07 -16.41 6.26
CA HIS A 362 15.45 -15.51 5.17
C HIS A 362 15.07 -14.07 5.48
N LYS A 363 16.06 -13.15 5.47
CA LYS A 363 15.86 -11.75 5.84
C LYS A 363 14.81 -11.01 4.98
N GLY A 364 14.59 -11.42 3.72
CA GLY A 364 13.62 -10.82 2.79
C GLY A 364 12.15 -11.06 3.15
N VAL A 365 11.85 -12.00 4.08
CA VAL A 365 10.46 -12.33 4.43
C VAL A 365 10.12 -12.11 5.91
N VAL A 366 11.09 -11.84 6.79
CA VAL A 366 10.82 -11.66 8.23
C VAL A 366 9.81 -10.55 8.52
N GLY A 367 9.74 -9.49 7.70
CA GLY A 367 8.74 -8.45 7.83
C GLY A 367 7.32 -8.92 7.49
N ILE A 368 7.17 -9.86 6.55
CA ILE A 368 5.88 -10.46 6.22
C ILE A 368 5.45 -11.39 7.36
N VAL A 369 6.38 -12.16 7.89
CA VAL A 369 6.15 -13.04 9.05
C VAL A 369 5.72 -12.21 10.27
N ALA A 370 6.39 -11.08 10.55
CA ALA A 370 6.00 -10.18 11.63
C ALA A 370 4.55 -9.70 11.49
N SER A 371 4.13 -9.28 10.29
CA SER A 371 2.73 -8.89 10.04
C SER A 371 1.74 -10.03 10.34
N ARG A 372 2.06 -11.25 9.92
CA ARG A 372 1.19 -12.42 10.18
C ARG A 372 1.12 -12.82 11.65
N LEU A 373 2.21 -12.62 12.40
CA LEU A 373 2.19 -12.82 13.86
C LEU A 373 1.34 -11.75 14.56
N VAL A 374 1.39 -10.50 14.10
CA VAL A 374 0.46 -9.44 14.58
C VAL A 374 -0.99 -9.83 14.30
N GLU A 375 -1.31 -10.29 13.10
CA GLU A 375 -2.66 -10.76 12.76
C GLU A 375 -3.13 -11.92 13.66
N ALA A 376 -2.22 -12.83 14.03
CA ALA A 376 -2.54 -14.02 14.81
C ALA A 376 -2.66 -13.77 16.32
N PHE A 377 -1.84 -12.87 16.88
CA PHE A 377 -1.73 -12.66 18.33
C PHE A 377 -2.07 -11.25 18.78
N TYR A 378 -2.19 -10.31 17.85
CA TYR A 378 -2.49 -8.90 18.06
C TYR A 378 -1.59 -8.25 19.13
N LYS A 379 -0.28 -8.39 18.94
CA LYS A 379 0.76 -7.79 19.80
C LYS A 379 1.82 -7.12 18.93
N PRO A 380 2.48 -6.04 19.40
CA PRO A 380 3.70 -5.55 18.77
C PRO A 380 4.68 -6.70 18.59
N THR A 381 5.20 -6.87 17.38
CA THR A 381 5.94 -8.09 17.00
C THR A 381 7.26 -7.73 16.36
N ILE A 382 8.34 -8.41 16.77
CA ILE A 382 9.66 -8.30 16.15
C ILE A 382 10.14 -9.70 15.77
N VAL A 383 10.51 -9.86 14.52
CA VAL A 383 11.05 -11.11 13.97
C VAL A 383 12.50 -10.90 13.58
N PHE A 384 13.40 -11.60 14.24
CA PHE A 384 14.84 -11.51 14.02
C PHE A 384 15.37 -12.70 13.23
N THR A 385 16.45 -12.43 12.46
CA THR A 385 17.27 -13.44 11.81
C THR A 385 18.73 -12.99 11.76
N LYS A 386 19.64 -13.91 11.44
CA LYS A 386 21.05 -13.58 11.26
C LYS A 386 21.26 -12.78 9.97
N SER A 387 22.05 -11.71 10.04
CA SER A 387 22.41 -10.88 8.88
C SER A 387 23.82 -11.21 8.39
N GLN A 388 24.81 -10.91 9.21
CA GLN A 388 26.24 -11.17 8.98
C GLN A 388 26.82 -11.81 10.23
N GLU A 389 28.10 -12.17 10.22
CA GLU A 389 28.75 -12.74 11.39
C GLU A 389 28.68 -11.78 12.59
N GLY A 390 28.08 -12.24 13.69
CA GLY A 390 27.87 -11.46 14.90
C GLY A 390 26.75 -10.41 14.85
N LEU A 391 26.03 -10.27 13.73
CA LEU A 391 24.91 -9.33 13.60
C LEU A 391 23.59 -10.04 13.35
N VAL A 392 22.54 -9.55 13.98
CA VAL A 392 21.16 -9.93 13.73
C VAL A 392 20.36 -8.75 13.19
N THR A 393 19.48 -9.01 12.24
CA THR A 393 18.54 -8.03 11.70
C THR A 393 17.13 -8.41 12.06
N GLY A 394 16.29 -7.43 12.36
CA GLY A 394 14.89 -7.62 12.73
C GLY A 394 13.96 -6.77 11.89
N SER A 395 12.74 -7.26 11.73
CA SER A 395 11.65 -6.46 11.22
C SER A 395 10.53 -6.43 12.24
N ALA A 396 10.08 -5.23 12.55
CA ALA A 396 9.09 -4.97 13.57
C ALA A 396 7.76 -4.51 12.94
N ARG A 397 6.64 -4.93 13.55
CA ARG A 397 5.28 -4.52 13.17
C ARG A 397 4.47 -4.22 14.43
N SER A 398 3.65 -3.19 14.38
CA SER A 398 2.85 -2.73 15.51
C SER A 398 1.37 -3.09 15.39
N VAL A 399 0.66 -2.92 16.51
CA VAL A 399 -0.81 -2.89 16.58
C VAL A 399 -1.31 -1.45 16.48
N HIS A 400 -2.61 -1.27 16.22
CA HIS A 400 -3.20 0.05 16.10
C HIS A 400 -3.00 0.90 17.38
N GLY A 401 -2.56 2.13 17.18
CA GLY A 401 -2.38 3.11 18.26
C GLY A 401 -1.05 3.01 19.04
N PHE A 402 -0.24 1.97 18.82
CA PHE A 402 1.04 1.84 19.51
C PHE A 402 2.21 2.29 18.62
N ASP A 403 2.99 3.27 19.11
CA ASP A 403 4.21 3.71 18.43
C ASP A 403 5.37 2.75 18.69
N LEU A 404 5.67 1.94 17.67
CA LEU A 404 6.76 0.98 17.74
C LEU A 404 8.13 1.63 17.46
N TYR A 405 8.14 2.75 16.73
CA TYR A 405 9.38 3.47 16.45
C TYR A 405 9.98 4.04 17.75
N ASP A 406 9.17 4.71 18.57
CA ASP A 406 9.60 5.22 19.88
C ASP A 406 10.13 4.10 20.78
N ALA A 407 9.48 2.93 20.75
CA ALA A 407 9.94 1.77 21.51
C ALA A 407 11.33 1.31 21.07
N ILE A 408 11.60 1.25 19.77
CA ILE A 408 12.90 0.87 19.21
C ILE A 408 13.94 1.95 19.49
N GLU A 409 13.60 3.23 19.32
CA GLU A 409 14.48 4.37 19.58
C GLU A 409 14.95 4.41 21.04
N SER A 410 14.09 4.02 22.00
CA SER A 410 14.47 3.89 23.42
C SER A 410 15.59 2.88 23.69
N CYS A 411 15.91 2.03 22.71
CA CYS A 411 16.97 1.04 22.74
C CYS A 411 18.14 1.39 21.79
N SER A 412 18.21 2.61 21.27
CA SER A 412 19.15 3.03 20.23
C SER A 412 20.63 2.76 20.57
N ASP A 413 21.00 2.82 21.86
CA ASP A 413 22.34 2.50 22.36
C ASP A 413 22.76 1.02 22.17
N LEU A 414 21.82 0.13 21.91
CA LEU A 414 22.05 -1.30 21.65
C LEU A 414 22.07 -1.64 20.16
N LEU A 415 21.66 -0.68 19.30
CA LEU A 415 21.46 -0.88 17.87
C LEU A 415 22.66 -0.37 17.07
N GLU A 416 22.98 -1.09 16.00
CA GLU A 416 23.93 -0.63 14.99
C GLU A 416 23.23 0.28 13.95
N ASN A 417 21.96 -0.03 13.64
CA ASN A 417 21.12 0.72 12.73
C ASN A 417 19.65 0.44 13.00
N PHE A 418 18.79 1.43 12.85
CA PHE A 418 17.34 1.29 12.86
C PHE A 418 16.67 2.38 12.02
N GLY A 419 15.44 2.13 11.57
CA GLY A 419 14.65 3.09 10.83
C GLY A 419 13.26 2.55 10.58
N GLY A 420 12.31 3.45 10.33
CA GLY A 420 10.93 3.08 10.09
C GLY A 420 9.96 4.17 10.49
N HIS A 421 8.74 3.76 10.76
CA HIS A 421 7.62 4.61 11.13
C HIS A 421 6.82 3.93 12.26
N LEU A 422 5.79 4.61 12.74
CA LEU A 422 4.89 4.21 13.83
C LEU A 422 4.51 2.71 13.82
N TYR A 423 4.17 2.14 12.65
CA TYR A 423 3.65 0.76 12.54
C TYR A 423 4.64 -0.27 12.00
N ALA A 424 5.76 0.16 11.47
CA ALA A 424 6.73 -0.73 10.85
C ALA A 424 8.15 -0.18 10.95
N ALA A 425 9.08 -1.01 11.41
CA ALA A 425 10.48 -0.63 11.51
C ALA A 425 11.40 -1.80 11.16
N GLY A 426 12.62 -1.44 10.73
CA GLY A 426 13.75 -2.35 10.58
C GLY A 426 14.83 -2.00 11.58
N LEU A 427 15.56 -2.98 12.08
CA LEU A 427 16.64 -2.76 13.03
C LEU A 427 17.75 -3.80 12.88
N THR A 428 18.95 -3.41 13.25
CA THR A 428 20.12 -4.32 13.27
C THR A 428 20.90 -4.10 14.57
N LEU A 429 21.34 -5.18 15.21
CA LEU A 429 22.10 -5.13 16.45
C LEU A 429 23.11 -6.29 16.50
N LYS A 430 24.07 -6.18 17.42
CA LYS A 430 24.96 -7.30 17.71
C LYS A 430 24.20 -8.44 18.38
N GLU A 431 24.49 -9.68 17.99
CA GLU A 431 23.82 -10.87 18.54
C GLU A 431 23.96 -10.96 20.06
N GLU A 432 25.08 -10.50 20.62
CA GLU A 432 25.31 -10.41 22.07
C GLU A 432 24.37 -9.44 22.80
N ASN A 433 23.87 -8.40 22.13
CA ASN A 433 22.93 -7.43 22.68
C ASN A 433 21.47 -7.90 22.65
N LEU A 434 21.15 -8.96 21.90
CA LEU A 434 19.78 -9.41 21.69
C LEU A 434 19.01 -9.69 23.00
N PRO A 435 19.57 -10.38 24.01
CA PRO A 435 18.86 -10.61 25.26
C PRO A 435 18.49 -9.32 26.01
N VAL A 436 19.45 -8.38 26.10
CA VAL A 436 19.26 -7.09 26.79
C VAL A 436 18.24 -6.22 26.04
N PHE A 437 18.31 -6.21 24.71
CA PHE A 437 17.34 -5.54 23.86
C PHE A 437 15.93 -6.08 24.09
N CYS A 438 15.75 -7.39 24.09
CA CYS A 438 14.43 -8.03 24.29
C CYS A 438 13.83 -7.68 25.66
N GLU A 439 14.62 -7.69 26.73
CA GLU A 439 14.17 -7.31 28.07
C GLU A 439 13.74 -5.83 28.13
N ARG A 440 14.56 -4.94 27.55
CA ARG A 440 14.31 -3.50 27.59
C ARG A 440 13.08 -3.11 26.78
N ILE A 441 12.96 -3.61 25.56
CA ILE A 441 11.83 -3.29 24.69
C ILE A 441 10.52 -3.88 25.21
N GLU A 442 10.54 -5.11 25.78
CA GLU A 442 9.37 -5.71 26.43
C GLU A 442 8.88 -4.84 27.59
N LYS A 443 9.81 -4.34 28.42
CA LYS A 443 9.48 -3.44 29.52
C LYS A 443 8.88 -2.12 29.03
N PHE A 444 9.42 -1.54 27.96
CA PHE A 444 8.88 -0.33 27.36
C PHE A 444 7.45 -0.57 26.86
N ILE A 445 7.25 -1.61 26.06
CA ILE A 445 5.94 -1.98 25.50
C ILE A 445 4.92 -2.24 26.63
N SER A 446 5.30 -3.00 27.65
CA SER A 446 4.42 -3.30 28.77
C SER A 446 3.98 -2.09 29.59
N ASN A 447 4.80 -1.03 29.62
CA ASN A 447 4.47 0.22 30.29
C ASN A 447 3.63 1.18 29.42
N ALA A 448 3.77 1.11 28.10
CA ALA A 448 3.16 2.05 27.18
C ALA A 448 1.87 1.53 26.52
N ILE A 449 1.70 0.20 26.45
CA ILE A 449 0.51 -0.39 25.83
C ILE A 449 -0.69 -0.31 26.80
N ILE A 450 -1.80 0.22 26.29
CA ILE A 450 -3.06 0.31 27.03
C ILE A 450 -4.05 -0.76 26.56
N PRO A 451 -5.07 -1.12 27.34
CA PRO A 451 -6.05 -2.17 26.98
C PRO A 451 -6.71 -1.97 25.62
N GLU A 452 -6.98 -0.72 25.26
CA GLU A 452 -7.60 -0.34 23.97
C GLU A 452 -6.72 -0.69 22.77
N MET A 453 -5.39 -0.79 22.95
CA MET A 453 -4.43 -1.19 21.92
C MET A 453 -4.26 -2.71 21.84
N GLN A 454 -4.85 -3.48 22.75
CA GLN A 454 -4.71 -4.94 22.83
C GLN A 454 -5.85 -5.69 22.16
N THR A 455 -6.88 -5.00 21.73
CA THR A 455 -8.03 -5.59 21.05
C THR A 455 -8.21 -4.96 19.68
N PRO A 456 -8.29 -5.74 18.60
CA PRO A 456 -8.49 -5.20 17.27
C PRO A 456 -9.86 -4.53 17.16
N VAL A 457 -9.91 -3.41 16.48
CA VAL A 457 -11.13 -2.61 16.26
C VAL A 457 -11.60 -2.78 14.82
N VAL A 458 -12.90 -2.91 14.63
CA VAL A 458 -13.57 -2.78 13.33
C VAL A 458 -14.31 -1.46 13.33
N ASP A 459 -13.80 -0.48 12.58
CA ASP A 459 -14.52 0.76 12.35
C ASP A 459 -15.72 0.50 11.44
N VAL A 460 -16.90 0.84 11.90
CA VAL A 460 -18.16 0.69 11.19
C VAL A 460 -18.61 2.06 10.72
N ASP A 461 -18.79 2.21 9.41
CA ASP A 461 -19.15 3.50 8.81
C ASP A 461 -20.63 3.83 8.99
N ALA A 462 -21.51 2.84 8.82
CA ALA A 462 -22.96 3.06 8.94
C ALA A 462 -23.73 1.76 9.26
N ARG A 463 -24.95 1.91 9.83
CA ARG A 463 -25.93 0.83 9.91
C ARG A 463 -26.68 0.74 8.59
N LEU A 464 -26.94 -0.47 8.12
CA LEU A 464 -27.59 -0.71 6.84
C LEU A 464 -28.55 -1.90 6.95
N ASN A 465 -29.80 -1.73 6.54
CA ASN A 465 -30.74 -2.84 6.38
C ASN A 465 -30.57 -3.48 4.99
N PHE A 466 -30.75 -4.79 4.89
CA PHE A 466 -30.64 -5.49 3.61
C PHE A 466 -31.59 -4.95 2.54
N SER A 467 -32.78 -4.50 2.93
CA SER A 467 -33.74 -3.87 2.00
C SER A 467 -33.25 -2.58 1.33
N GLN A 468 -32.25 -1.90 1.91
CA GLN A 468 -31.64 -0.70 1.34
C GLN A 468 -30.57 -1.05 0.26
N ILE A 469 -30.09 -2.30 0.22
CA ILE A 469 -29.10 -2.76 -0.76
C ILE A 469 -29.78 -2.98 -2.12
N THR A 470 -30.26 -1.91 -2.70
CA THR A 470 -30.95 -1.90 -4.01
C THR A 470 -29.95 -1.76 -5.16
N PRO A 471 -30.35 -2.11 -6.42
CA PRO A 471 -29.50 -1.85 -7.58
C PRO A 471 -29.07 -0.38 -7.72
N LYS A 472 -29.91 0.58 -7.31
CA LYS A 472 -29.56 2.02 -7.28
C LYS A 472 -28.48 2.28 -6.25
N PHE A 473 -28.63 1.76 -5.03
CA PHE A 473 -27.64 1.89 -3.96
C PHE A 473 -26.28 1.34 -4.41
N LEU A 474 -26.24 0.11 -4.92
CA LEU A 474 -25.03 -0.54 -5.40
C LEU A 474 -24.32 0.25 -6.51
N ARG A 475 -25.08 0.76 -7.48
CA ARG A 475 -24.54 1.56 -8.58
C ARG A 475 -23.87 2.85 -8.06
N ILE A 476 -24.45 3.49 -7.04
CA ILE A 476 -23.86 4.70 -6.46
C ILE A 476 -22.66 4.34 -5.57
N LEU A 477 -22.78 3.29 -4.75
CA LEU A 477 -21.67 2.81 -3.92
C LEU A 477 -20.43 2.47 -4.76
N LYS A 478 -20.63 1.90 -5.94
CA LYS A 478 -19.53 1.62 -6.88
C LYS A 478 -18.78 2.88 -7.32
N GLN A 479 -19.43 4.04 -7.38
CA GLN A 479 -18.80 5.31 -7.75
C GLN A 479 -17.90 5.88 -6.64
N PHE A 480 -17.94 5.33 -5.43
CA PHE A 480 -16.97 5.67 -4.38
C PHE A 480 -15.55 5.13 -4.69
N GLN A 481 -15.44 4.15 -5.56
CA GLN A 481 -14.14 3.64 -6.01
C GLN A 481 -13.34 4.72 -6.78
N PRO A 482 -11.98 4.62 -6.79
CA PRO A 482 -11.16 3.57 -6.18
C PRO A 482 -11.10 3.70 -4.66
N PHE A 483 -11.10 2.56 -3.96
CA PHE A 483 -10.90 2.50 -2.51
C PHE A 483 -9.42 2.37 -2.17
N GLY A 484 -9.04 2.88 -1.00
CA GLY A 484 -7.68 2.84 -0.47
C GLY A 484 -7.58 3.66 0.83
N PRO A 485 -6.40 3.94 1.37
CA PRO A 485 -6.24 4.83 2.52
C PRO A 485 -6.93 6.16 2.27
N GLY A 486 -7.51 6.78 3.29
CA GLY A 486 -8.30 8.02 3.17
C GLY A 486 -9.67 7.88 2.49
N ASN A 487 -9.88 6.83 1.69
CA ASN A 487 -11.17 6.46 1.06
C ASN A 487 -11.41 4.96 1.17
N SER A 488 -11.47 4.43 2.38
CA SER A 488 -11.65 3.00 2.64
C SER A 488 -12.99 2.48 2.10
N ALA A 489 -13.01 1.20 1.69
CA ALA A 489 -14.26 0.51 1.37
C ALA A 489 -15.19 0.53 2.59
N PRO A 490 -16.44 1.02 2.48
CA PRO A 490 -17.33 1.15 3.62
C PRO A 490 -17.58 -0.18 4.32
N VAL A 491 -17.62 -0.12 5.65
CA VAL A 491 -18.02 -1.22 6.53
C VAL A 491 -19.40 -0.91 7.09
N PHE A 492 -20.34 -1.79 6.81
CA PHE A 492 -21.71 -1.69 7.26
C PHE A 492 -21.98 -2.67 8.40
N LEU A 493 -22.89 -2.29 9.29
CA LEU A 493 -23.46 -3.14 10.32
C LEU A 493 -24.93 -3.44 10.00
N THR A 494 -25.26 -4.73 9.92
CA THR A 494 -26.65 -5.20 9.97
C THR A 494 -26.85 -6.09 11.17
N GLU A 495 -27.84 -5.75 11.96
CA GLU A 495 -28.19 -6.48 13.19
C GLU A 495 -29.32 -7.47 12.93
N ASN A 496 -29.37 -8.52 13.74
CA ASN A 496 -30.40 -9.52 13.78
C ASN A 496 -30.61 -10.21 12.42
N VAL A 497 -29.55 -10.81 11.92
CA VAL A 497 -29.57 -11.57 10.65
C VAL A 497 -29.42 -13.07 10.90
N TYR A 498 -29.94 -13.86 9.98
CA TYR A 498 -29.92 -15.32 10.03
C TYR A 498 -29.37 -15.87 8.72
N ASP A 499 -28.78 -17.06 8.75
CA ASP A 499 -28.56 -17.82 7.53
C ASP A 499 -29.85 -18.54 7.12
N ASN A 500 -30.17 -18.57 5.85
CA ASN A 500 -31.38 -19.24 5.34
C ASN A 500 -31.28 -20.78 5.30
N GLY A 501 -30.28 -21.38 5.94
CA GLY A 501 -30.02 -22.81 5.97
C GLY A 501 -29.06 -23.30 4.87
N MET A 502 -28.54 -22.39 4.03
CA MET A 502 -27.61 -22.71 2.93
C MET A 502 -26.14 -22.52 3.34
N GLY A 503 -25.88 -22.10 4.57
CA GLY A 503 -24.56 -21.89 5.12
C GLY A 503 -23.68 -23.14 5.07
N ARG A 504 -22.42 -22.97 4.66
CA ARG A 504 -21.46 -24.07 4.60
C ARG A 504 -20.03 -23.63 4.80
N LYS A 505 -19.21 -24.55 5.32
CA LYS A 505 -17.75 -24.37 5.37
C LYS A 505 -17.17 -24.52 3.96
N VAL A 506 -16.25 -23.65 3.58
CA VAL A 506 -15.58 -23.62 2.28
C VAL A 506 -14.08 -23.39 2.43
N GLY A 507 -13.32 -23.58 1.34
CA GLY A 507 -11.85 -23.56 1.34
C GLY A 507 -11.25 -24.95 1.51
N ALA A 508 -9.95 -25.11 1.20
CA ALA A 508 -9.29 -26.42 1.17
C ALA A 508 -9.37 -27.15 2.53
N GLU A 509 -9.31 -26.40 3.64
CA GLU A 509 -9.36 -26.92 5.01
C GLU A 509 -10.71 -26.62 5.70
N GLY A 510 -11.71 -26.12 4.96
CA GLY A 510 -13.01 -25.76 5.52
C GLY A 510 -12.97 -24.59 6.51
N GLY A 511 -11.93 -23.75 6.44
CA GLY A 511 -11.71 -22.63 7.38
C GLY A 511 -12.59 -21.40 7.15
N HIS A 512 -13.30 -21.31 6.03
CA HIS A 512 -14.11 -20.16 5.66
C HIS A 512 -15.60 -20.50 5.71
N LEU A 513 -16.47 -19.49 5.80
CA LEU A 513 -17.91 -19.64 5.75
C LEU A 513 -18.46 -19.00 4.48
N LYS A 514 -19.32 -19.72 3.76
CA LYS A 514 -20.19 -19.14 2.75
C LYS A 514 -21.63 -19.22 3.27
N LEU A 515 -22.32 -18.07 3.28
CA LEU A 515 -23.62 -17.87 3.89
C LEU A 515 -24.60 -17.26 2.88
N GLU A 516 -25.89 -17.47 3.10
CA GLU A 516 -26.98 -16.74 2.45
C GLU A 516 -27.80 -16.07 3.55
N LEU A 517 -27.46 -14.82 3.82
CA LEU A 517 -28.00 -14.07 4.96
C LEU A 517 -29.35 -13.46 4.63
N ILE A 518 -30.27 -13.53 5.60
CA ILE A 518 -31.59 -12.90 5.59
C ILE A 518 -31.75 -12.04 6.84
N GLN A 519 -32.55 -10.98 6.74
CA GLN A 519 -32.92 -10.16 7.89
C GLN A 519 -34.39 -10.45 8.24
N GLU A 520 -34.72 -10.59 9.51
CA GLU A 520 -36.05 -10.98 9.99
C GLU A 520 -37.16 -10.08 9.43
N SER A 521 -36.91 -8.76 9.34
CA SER A 521 -37.86 -7.80 8.77
C SER A 521 -38.13 -8.00 7.26
N HIS A 522 -37.27 -8.73 6.54
CA HIS A 522 -37.34 -8.95 5.09
C HIS A 522 -36.88 -10.37 4.73
N PRO A 523 -37.58 -11.42 5.15
CA PRO A 523 -37.12 -12.82 5.03
C PRO A 523 -36.99 -13.34 3.60
N TYR A 524 -37.57 -12.66 2.63
CA TYR A 524 -37.45 -13.02 1.20
C TYR A 524 -36.26 -12.35 0.48
N HIS A 525 -35.58 -11.42 1.15
CA HIS A 525 -34.40 -10.74 0.61
C HIS A 525 -33.15 -11.37 1.19
N HIS A 526 -32.50 -12.25 0.43
CA HIS A 526 -31.27 -12.92 0.84
C HIS A 526 -30.07 -12.36 0.08
N ILE A 527 -28.94 -12.29 0.78
CA ILE A 527 -27.69 -11.80 0.21
C ILE A 527 -26.56 -12.79 0.52
N SER A 528 -25.83 -13.17 -0.53
CA SER A 528 -24.67 -14.06 -0.38
C SER A 528 -23.56 -13.36 0.42
N ALA A 529 -22.96 -14.09 1.35
CA ALA A 529 -21.87 -13.59 2.18
C ALA A 529 -20.71 -14.59 2.24
N ILE A 530 -19.49 -14.06 2.43
CA ILE A 530 -18.27 -14.83 2.63
C ILE A 530 -17.52 -14.32 3.87
N GLY A 531 -17.28 -15.21 4.83
CA GLY A 531 -16.47 -14.96 6.03
C GLY A 531 -15.17 -15.76 5.97
N PHE A 532 -14.04 -15.10 5.78
CA PHE A 532 -12.75 -15.76 5.74
C PHE A 532 -12.26 -16.08 7.16
N ASN A 533 -11.78 -17.31 7.37
CA ASN A 533 -11.29 -17.83 8.66
C ASN A 533 -12.34 -17.78 9.81
N MET A 534 -13.63 -17.84 9.46
CA MET A 534 -14.75 -17.71 10.40
C MET A 534 -15.54 -19.03 10.60
N ALA A 535 -14.97 -20.16 10.21
CA ALA A 535 -15.63 -21.47 10.32
C ALA A 535 -16.02 -21.84 11.76
N TYR A 536 -15.45 -21.17 12.77
CA TYR A 536 -15.80 -21.36 14.18
C TYR A 536 -17.23 -20.91 14.53
N PHE A 537 -17.83 -19.98 13.76
CA PHE A 537 -19.23 -19.59 13.91
C PHE A 537 -20.23 -20.59 13.32
N PHE A 538 -19.77 -21.61 12.60
CA PHE A 538 -20.66 -22.49 11.82
C PHE A 538 -21.73 -23.18 12.65
N ASP A 539 -21.40 -23.66 13.84
CA ASP A 539 -22.33 -24.43 14.67
C ASP A 539 -23.43 -23.51 15.24
N HIS A 540 -23.10 -22.28 15.62
CA HIS A 540 -24.05 -21.25 16.04
C HIS A 540 -25.03 -20.90 14.92
N ILE A 541 -24.50 -20.65 13.71
CA ILE A 541 -25.30 -20.31 12.52
C ILE A 541 -26.18 -21.47 12.10
N LYS A 542 -25.66 -22.70 12.13
CA LYS A 542 -26.41 -23.91 11.76
C LYS A 542 -27.55 -24.20 12.74
N ALA A 543 -27.43 -23.80 13.99
CA ALA A 543 -28.50 -23.88 14.99
C ALA A 543 -29.69 -22.92 14.70
N GLY A 544 -29.52 -22.00 13.72
CA GLY A 544 -30.52 -20.99 13.38
C GLY A 544 -30.51 -19.79 14.31
N ASN A 545 -29.43 -19.58 15.07
CA ASN A 545 -29.31 -18.46 15.98
C ASN A 545 -29.00 -17.15 15.25
N PRO A 546 -29.52 -16.00 15.72
CA PRO A 546 -29.27 -14.71 15.13
C PRO A 546 -27.81 -14.25 15.35
N ILE A 547 -27.31 -13.49 14.39
CA ILE A 547 -26.00 -12.84 14.46
C ILE A 547 -26.14 -11.36 14.10
N ASP A 548 -25.24 -10.56 14.62
CA ASP A 548 -24.96 -9.24 14.09
C ASP A 548 -23.73 -9.34 13.19
N VAL A 549 -23.71 -8.64 12.06
CA VAL A 549 -22.65 -8.79 11.04
C VAL A 549 -22.12 -7.46 10.58
N CYS A 550 -20.77 -7.33 10.64
CA CYS A 550 -20.02 -6.25 10.00
C CYS A 550 -19.44 -6.71 8.67
N TYR A 551 -19.67 -5.95 7.61
CA TYR A 551 -19.27 -6.36 6.25
C TYR A 551 -19.00 -5.17 5.32
N SER A 552 -18.24 -5.43 4.26
CA SER A 552 -18.19 -4.58 3.07
C SER A 552 -18.94 -5.24 1.92
N ILE A 553 -19.55 -4.44 1.05
CA ILE A 553 -20.25 -4.93 -0.13
C ILE A 553 -19.26 -4.98 -1.30
N VAL A 554 -19.12 -6.14 -1.94
CA VAL A 554 -18.20 -6.36 -3.06
C VAL A 554 -18.94 -6.97 -4.25
N GLU A 555 -18.45 -6.72 -5.46
CA GLU A 555 -18.84 -7.46 -6.65
C GLU A 555 -17.92 -8.66 -6.82
N ASN A 556 -18.48 -9.85 -6.88
CA ASN A 556 -17.75 -11.08 -7.15
C ASN A 556 -18.04 -11.51 -8.60
N TYR A 557 -16.99 -11.51 -9.43
CA TYR A 557 -17.07 -11.97 -10.80
C TYR A 557 -16.79 -13.48 -10.87
N TYR A 558 -17.81 -14.24 -11.24
CA TYR A 558 -17.67 -15.67 -11.40
C TYR A 558 -18.31 -16.11 -12.72
N ARG A 559 -17.52 -16.76 -13.59
CA ARG A 559 -17.94 -17.22 -14.93
C ARG A 559 -18.62 -16.11 -15.77
N GLY A 560 -18.05 -14.91 -15.77
CA GLY A 560 -18.56 -13.77 -16.54
C GLY A 560 -19.80 -13.08 -15.96
N THR A 561 -20.27 -13.49 -14.79
CA THR A 561 -21.42 -12.87 -14.11
C THR A 561 -20.95 -12.14 -12.85
N ALA A 562 -21.32 -10.86 -12.74
CA ALA A 562 -21.11 -10.08 -11.54
C ALA A 562 -22.23 -10.36 -10.53
N ASN A 563 -21.88 -10.78 -9.33
CA ASN A 563 -22.82 -11.01 -8.23
C ASN A 563 -22.43 -10.14 -7.03
N THR A 564 -23.42 -9.51 -6.42
CA THR A 564 -23.22 -8.79 -5.15
C THR A 564 -22.98 -9.81 -4.03
N GLN A 565 -21.92 -9.58 -3.25
CA GLN A 565 -21.58 -10.43 -2.12
C GLN A 565 -21.15 -9.56 -0.93
N LEU A 566 -21.54 -9.97 0.28
CA LEU A 566 -21.03 -9.37 1.52
C LEU A 566 -19.70 -10.04 1.89
N ARG A 567 -18.65 -9.23 2.01
CA ARG A 567 -17.37 -9.68 2.56
C ARG A 567 -17.38 -9.39 4.04
N VAL A 568 -17.65 -10.41 4.83
CA VAL A 568 -17.77 -10.31 6.28
C VAL A 568 -16.41 -9.94 6.88
N LYS A 569 -16.41 -8.92 7.74
CA LYS A 569 -15.25 -8.46 8.50
C LYS A 569 -15.24 -9.08 9.90
N ASP A 570 -16.44 -9.23 10.47
CA ASP A 570 -16.63 -9.84 11.78
C ASP A 570 -18.10 -10.20 12.01
N MET A 571 -18.37 -11.09 12.98
CA MET A 571 -19.70 -11.49 13.41
C MET A 571 -19.74 -11.57 14.93
N HIS A 572 -20.85 -11.14 15.54
CA HIS A 572 -21.12 -11.34 16.95
C HIS A 572 -22.35 -12.24 17.12
N GLU A 573 -22.28 -13.15 18.06
CA GLU A 573 -23.43 -13.90 18.53
C GLU A 573 -24.37 -12.92 19.22
N ARG A 574 -25.65 -13.05 18.93
CA ARG A 574 -26.67 -12.29 19.63
C ARG A 574 -27.37 -13.25 20.60
N ASP A 575 -27.24 -13.01 21.90
CA ASP A 575 -28.01 -13.71 22.90
C ASP A 575 -29.48 -13.40 22.66
N GLU A 576 -30.31 -14.45 22.59
CA GLU A 576 -31.77 -14.26 22.63
C GLU A 576 -32.09 -13.45 23.89
N MET A 577 -32.67 -12.26 23.71
CA MET A 577 -33.28 -11.57 24.82
C MET A 577 -34.43 -12.46 25.32
N ILE A 578 -34.16 -13.19 26.42
CA ILE A 578 -35.17 -13.95 27.17
C ILE A 578 -36.22 -13.00 27.73
#